data_59165d4bc00d75c79e5ba99eaa36d81f
#
_entry.id   59165d4bc00d75c79e5ba99eaa36d81f
#
_cell.length_a   1.000
_cell.length_b   1.000
_cell.length_c   1.000
_cell.angle_alpha   90.00
_cell.angle_beta   90.00
_cell.angle_gamma   90.00
#
_symmetry.space_group_name_H-M   'P 1'
#
loop_
_entity.id
_entity.type
_entity.pdbx_description
1 polymer ?
#
loop_
_entity_poly.entity_id
_entity_poly.type
_entity_poly.pdbx_seq_one_letter_code
_entity_poly.pdbx_strand_id
1 'polypeptide(L)'
;FFFSSRRRHTRYIGDWSSDVCSSDLELQNIVRDVLLLSLTYLSWTMTPMQIRDANEYTWFPIEEVGKLFAGIFVTIIPAIAILKAGTNGALASVVSSVSDSSGEPINFMYFWLTGILSSFLDNAPTYLVFFNTAGGDPSVLMGDMYQSLLAISAGAVFMGANSYIGNAPNFMVKAIAESSDIKMPSFFGYIIKWSLPILVPLFIIVTWIFF
;
A
#
# COMPACT_ATOMS: atom_id res chain seq x y z
N PHE A 1 18.09 -17.55 -9.31
CA PHE A 1 18.78 -17.82 -8.05
C PHE A 1 17.92 -17.55 -6.80
N PHE A 2 16.59 -17.80 -6.86
CA PHE A 2 15.69 -17.58 -5.71
C PHE A 2 14.71 -18.74 -5.49
N PHE A 3 15.04 -19.96 -5.79
CA PHE A 3 14.12 -21.11 -5.63
C PHE A 3 14.74 -22.32 -4.91
N SER A 4 15.41 -22.10 -3.78
CA SER A 4 15.89 -23.24 -2.95
C SER A 4 15.77 -23.04 -1.45
N SER A 5 14.71 -22.42 -0.94
CA SER A 5 14.52 -22.29 0.51
C SER A 5 13.14 -22.72 1.01
N ARG A 6 12.34 -23.43 0.21
CA ARG A 6 10.95 -23.79 0.59
C ARG A 6 10.80 -25.00 1.52
N ARG A 7 11.87 -25.69 1.93
CA ARG A 7 11.75 -26.88 2.80
C ARG A 7 12.25 -26.73 4.23
N ARG A 8 12.80 -25.60 4.64
CA ARG A 8 13.29 -25.41 6.00
C ARG A 8 12.40 -24.55 6.91
N HIS A 9 11.43 -23.79 6.37
CA HIS A 9 10.59 -22.92 7.18
C HIS A 9 9.31 -23.56 7.75
N THR A 10 8.86 -24.69 7.22
CA THR A 10 7.63 -25.35 7.68
C THR A 10 7.76 -26.16 8.97
N ARG A 11 8.96 -26.33 9.52
CA ARG A 11 9.18 -27.07 10.77
C ARG A 11 9.29 -26.22 12.04
N TYR A 12 9.34 -24.89 11.89
CA TYR A 12 9.51 -23.96 13.03
C TYR A 12 8.29 -23.09 13.35
N ILE A 13 7.20 -23.24 12.64
CA ILE A 13 5.98 -22.43 12.84
C ILE A 13 5.08 -22.99 13.95
N GLY A 14 5.37 -24.19 14.49
CA GLY A 14 4.49 -24.87 15.44
C GLY A 14 4.70 -24.57 16.93
N ASP A 15 5.70 -23.76 17.31
CA ASP A 15 6.07 -23.67 18.75
C ASP A 15 6.43 -22.25 19.24
N TRP A 16 5.98 -21.22 18.52
CA TRP A 16 6.17 -19.84 18.96
C TRP A 16 4.91 -19.37 19.67
N SER A 17 4.98 -19.26 20.99
CA SER A 17 3.94 -18.57 21.74
C SER A 17 3.80 -17.15 21.20
N SER A 18 2.58 -16.74 20.90
CA SER A 18 2.24 -15.44 20.32
C SER A 18 2.84 -14.23 21.05
N ASP A 19 3.16 -14.39 22.33
CA ASP A 19 3.67 -13.34 23.20
C ASP A 19 5.16 -13.04 23.01
N VAL A 20 5.98 -14.03 22.63
CA VAL A 20 7.41 -13.82 22.36
C VAL A 20 7.63 -13.14 21.00
N CYS A 21 6.81 -13.48 20.02
CA CYS A 21 6.94 -12.91 18.68
C CYS A 21 6.55 -11.41 18.61
N SER A 22 5.59 -10.98 19.42
CA SER A 22 5.16 -9.58 19.44
C SER A 22 6.20 -8.65 20.08
N SER A 23 6.80 -9.07 21.21
CA SER A 23 7.80 -8.27 21.90
C SER A 23 9.10 -8.10 21.10
N ASP A 24 9.55 -9.14 20.42
CA ASP A 24 10.77 -9.08 19.60
C ASP A 24 10.57 -8.20 18.35
N LEU A 25 9.39 -8.23 17.74
CA LEU A 25 9.03 -7.35 16.61
C LEU A 25 8.92 -5.90 17.05
N GLU A 26 8.36 -5.62 18.21
CA GLU A 26 8.30 -4.26 18.76
C GLU A 26 9.69 -3.72 19.07
N LEU A 27 10.57 -4.52 19.70
CA LEU A 27 11.94 -4.13 19.97
C LEU A 27 12.73 -3.87 18.68
N GLN A 28 12.60 -4.73 17.67
CA GLN A 28 13.23 -4.53 16.37
C GLN A 28 12.77 -3.24 15.69
N ASN A 29 11.48 -2.93 15.75
CA ASN A 29 10.92 -1.72 15.20
C ASN A 29 11.47 -0.47 15.91
N ILE A 30 11.51 -0.48 17.25
CA ILE A 30 12.06 0.62 18.05
C ILE A 30 13.56 0.83 17.72
N VAL A 31 14.33 -0.24 17.67
CA VAL A 31 15.78 -0.16 17.34
C VAL A 31 15.97 0.40 15.94
N ARG A 32 15.20 -0.08 14.96
CA ARG A 32 15.22 0.45 13.59
C ARG A 32 14.92 1.95 13.57
N ASP A 33 13.87 2.37 14.25
CA ASP A 33 13.41 3.76 14.22
C ASP A 33 14.42 4.69 14.92
N VAL A 34 15.00 4.24 16.03
CA VAL A 34 16.09 4.97 16.73
C VAL A 34 17.33 5.07 15.84
N LEU A 35 17.71 4.00 15.14
CA LEU A 35 18.83 4.03 14.20
C LEU A 35 18.57 4.99 13.04
N LEU A 36 17.39 4.97 12.44
CA LEU A 36 17.02 5.89 11.34
C LEU A 36 17.04 7.35 11.80
N LEU A 37 16.48 7.66 12.97
CA LEU A 37 16.53 9.00 13.52
C LEU A 37 17.97 9.44 13.84
N SER A 38 18.78 8.55 14.39
CA SER A 38 20.19 8.83 14.69
C SER A 38 20.98 9.10 13.41
N LEU A 39 20.80 8.28 12.37
CA LEU A 39 21.44 8.49 11.07
C LEU A 39 20.99 9.79 10.40
N THR A 40 19.71 10.11 10.50
CA THR A 40 19.16 11.39 10.01
C THR A 40 19.81 12.58 10.73
N TYR A 41 19.89 12.52 12.05
CA TYR A 41 20.53 13.56 12.86
C TYR A 41 22.03 13.70 12.54
N LEU A 42 22.76 12.59 12.44
CA LEU A 42 24.18 12.58 12.06
C LEU A 42 24.36 13.16 10.64
N SER A 43 23.57 12.72 9.69
CA SER A 43 23.61 13.26 8.32
C SER A 43 23.33 14.76 8.33
N TRP A 44 22.34 15.20 9.11
CA TRP A 44 22.01 16.61 9.22
C TRP A 44 23.14 17.45 9.80
N THR A 45 23.81 16.98 10.84
CA THR A 45 24.86 17.72 11.54
C THR A 45 26.22 17.64 10.86
N MET A 46 26.52 16.50 10.20
CA MET A 46 27.83 16.26 9.58
C MET A 46 27.92 16.73 8.11
N THR A 47 26.78 16.96 7.45
CA THR A 47 26.80 17.40 6.05
C THR A 47 26.98 18.93 5.98
N PRO A 48 28.06 19.44 5.36
CA PRO A 48 28.28 20.86 5.17
C PRO A 48 27.13 21.53 4.38
N MET A 49 26.79 22.76 4.75
CA MET A 49 25.72 23.52 4.11
C MET A 49 25.93 23.66 2.59
N GLN A 50 27.18 23.84 2.17
CA GLN A 50 27.56 23.94 0.76
C GLN A 50 27.13 22.75 -0.09
N ILE A 51 27.15 21.52 0.49
CA ILE A 51 26.72 20.30 -0.23
C ILE A 51 25.19 20.30 -0.34
N ARG A 52 24.48 20.78 0.67
CA ARG A 52 23.02 20.86 0.65
C ARG A 52 22.54 21.88 -0.37
N ASP A 53 23.16 23.04 -0.37
CA ASP A 53 22.85 24.12 -1.32
C ASP A 53 23.14 23.68 -2.76
N ALA A 54 24.27 22.97 -2.99
CA ALA A 54 24.61 22.45 -4.30
C ALA A 54 23.66 21.35 -4.80
N ASN A 55 23.00 20.63 -3.89
CA ASN A 55 21.98 19.62 -4.21
C ASN A 55 20.54 20.17 -4.14
N GLU A 56 20.38 21.48 -3.95
CA GLU A 56 19.06 22.15 -3.81
C GLU A 56 18.16 21.47 -2.77
N TYR A 57 18.77 20.94 -1.68
CA TYR A 57 18.06 20.20 -0.66
C TYR A 57 17.05 21.07 0.08
N THR A 58 15.81 20.64 0.10
CA THR A 58 14.72 21.26 0.86
C THR A 58 13.95 20.24 1.69
N TRP A 59 13.37 20.67 2.79
CA TRP A 59 12.50 19.83 3.61
C TRP A 59 11.08 19.69 3.03
N PHE A 60 10.75 20.49 2.04
CA PHE A 60 9.41 20.58 1.45
C PHE A 60 8.80 19.22 1.07
N PRO A 61 9.49 18.29 0.35
CA PRO A 61 8.90 17.01 -0.02
C PRO A 61 8.59 16.13 1.20
N ILE A 62 9.44 16.16 2.23
CA ILE A 62 9.25 15.36 3.45
C ILE A 62 8.08 15.93 4.27
N GLU A 63 7.97 17.25 4.35
CA GLU A 63 6.89 17.95 5.05
C GLU A 63 5.53 17.67 4.39
N GLU A 64 5.44 17.72 3.06
CA GLU A 64 4.21 17.38 2.32
C GLU A 64 3.79 15.94 2.55
N VAL A 65 4.72 15.00 2.43
CA VAL A 65 4.45 13.58 2.68
C VAL A 65 4.03 13.35 4.14
N GLY A 66 4.69 14.01 5.09
CA GLY A 66 4.33 13.93 6.51
C GLY A 66 2.90 14.43 6.79
N LYS A 67 2.51 15.55 6.21
CA LYS A 67 1.15 16.09 6.31
C LYS A 67 0.12 15.17 5.67
N LEU A 68 0.45 14.62 4.50
CA LEU A 68 -0.39 13.65 3.79
C LEU A 68 -0.66 12.41 4.64
N PHE A 69 0.39 11.78 5.16
CA PHE A 69 0.24 10.60 6.02
C PHE A 69 -0.51 10.89 7.31
N ALA A 70 -0.25 12.02 7.96
CA ALA A 70 -1.00 12.43 9.15
C ALA A 70 -2.50 12.53 8.85
N GLY A 71 -2.88 13.13 7.72
CA GLY A 71 -4.27 13.19 7.26
C GLY A 71 -4.86 11.79 7.00
N ILE A 72 -4.12 10.93 6.30
CA ILE A 72 -4.54 9.56 6.01
C ILE A 72 -4.77 8.76 7.31
N PHE A 73 -3.85 8.79 8.25
CA PHE A 73 -3.99 8.05 9.51
C PHE A 73 -5.19 8.51 10.35
N VAL A 74 -5.49 9.80 10.35
CA VAL A 74 -6.68 10.30 11.04
C VAL A 74 -7.97 9.84 10.35
N THR A 75 -8.00 9.87 9.02
CA THR A 75 -9.21 9.53 8.25
C THR A 75 -9.45 8.03 8.10
N ILE A 76 -8.40 7.20 8.20
CA ILE A 76 -8.54 5.73 8.08
C ILE A 76 -9.24 5.11 9.29
N ILE A 77 -9.14 5.71 10.47
CA ILE A 77 -9.76 5.19 11.70
C ILE A 77 -11.28 5.02 11.53
N PRO A 78 -12.06 6.06 11.17
CA PRO A 78 -13.50 5.91 10.93
C PRO A 78 -13.80 5.00 9.72
N ALA A 79 -12.96 5.01 8.68
CA ALA A 79 -13.13 4.13 7.52
C ALA A 79 -13.04 2.64 7.92
N ILE A 80 -12.05 2.26 8.70
CA ILE A 80 -11.91 0.89 9.23
C ILE A 80 -13.09 0.54 10.15
N ALA A 81 -13.55 1.46 10.99
CA ALA A 81 -14.71 1.22 11.86
C ALA A 81 -15.98 0.94 11.05
N ILE A 82 -16.21 1.70 9.98
CA ILE A 82 -17.34 1.50 9.07
C ILE A 82 -17.24 0.13 8.36
N LEU A 83 -16.07 -0.27 7.92
CA LEU A 83 -15.84 -1.55 7.25
C LEU A 83 -15.98 -2.74 8.20
N LYS A 84 -15.50 -2.62 9.43
CA LYS A 84 -15.70 -3.66 10.47
C LYS A 84 -17.16 -3.89 10.83
N ALA A 85 -18.05 -2.92 10.59
CA ALA A 85 -19.50 -3.11 10.71
C ALA A 85 -20.06 -4.06 9.63
N GLY A 86 -19.27 -4.42 8.62
CA GLY A 86 -19.60 -5.42 7.60
C GLY A 86 -20.91 -5.09 6.85
N THR A 87 -21.77 -6.09 6.72
CA THR A 87 -23.06 -5.95 6.05
C THR A 87 -24.08 -5.07 6.79
N ASN A 88 -23.82 -4.69 8.03
CA ASN A 88 -24.61 -3.75 8.80
C ASN A 88 -24.08 -2.31 8.74
N GLY A 89 -22.96 -2.09 8.06
CA GLY A 89 -22.31 -0.78 7.94
C GLY A 89 -22.71 0.01 6.69
N ALA A 90 -22.27 1.26 6.63
CA ALA A 90 -22.53 2.16 5.50
C ALA A 90 -21.91 1.65 4.18
N LEU A 91 -20.91 0.77 4.23
CA LEU A 91 -20.27 0.14 3.07
C LEU A 91 -20.73 -1.31 2.85
N ALA A 92 -21.92 -1.67 3.32
CA ALA A 92 -22.51 -2.99 3.14
C ALA A 92 -22.51 -3.46 1.67
N SER A 93 -22.79 -2.55 0.74
CA SER A 93 -22.76 -2.84 -0.69
C SER A 93 -21.37 -3.20 -1.22
N VAL A 94 -20.33 -2.59 -0.69
CA VAL A 94 -18.93 -2.91 -1.05
C VAL A 94 -18.55 -4.27 -0.47
N VAL A 95 -18.87 -4.50 0.80
CA VAL A 95 -18.59 -5.78 1.49
C VAL A 95 -19.35 -6.92 0.82
N SER A 96 -20.62 -6.73 0.45
CA SER A 96 -21.40 -7.75 -0.25
C SER A 96 -20.95 -8.02 -1.69
N SER A 97 -20.27 -7.07 -2.34
CA SER A 97 -19.79 -7.26 -3.71
C SER A 97 -18.48 -8.06 -3.81
N VAL A 98 -17.74 -8.20 -2.72
CA VAL A 98 -16.49 -8.98 -2.69
C VAL A 98 -16.70 -10.45 -2.27
N SER A 99 -17.92 -10.82 -1.91
CA SER A 99 -18.31 -12.20 -1.55
C SER A 99 -19.52 -12.62 -2.37
N ASP A 100 -19.59 -13.89 -2.69
CA ASP A 100 -20.76 -14.46 -3.36
C ASP A 100 -21.91 -14.74 -2.38
N SER A 101 -23.00 -15.32 -2.86
CA SER A 101 -24.17 -15.68 -2.05
C SER A 101 -23.90 -16.76 -0.99
N SER A 102 -22.82 -17.52 -1.13
CA SER A 102 -22.34 -18.53 -0.16
C SER A 102 -21.35 -17.96 0.86
N GLY A 103 -20.92 -16.71 0.70
CA GLY A 103 -19.93 -16.05 1.55
C GLY A 103 -18.48 -16.28 1.11
N GLU A 104 -18.28 -16.96 -0.03
CA GLU A 104 -16.94 -17.19 -0.58
C GLU A 104 -16.39 -15.91 -1.22
N PRO A 105 -15.07 -15.63 -1.09
CA PRO A 105 -14.46 -14.43 -1.62
C PRO A 105 -14.37 -14.45 -3.15
N ILE A 106 -14.79 -13.38 -3.78
CA ILE A 106 -14.65 -13.17 -5.22
C ILE A 106 -13.34 -12.43 -5.48
N ASN A 107 -12.27 -13.19 -5.78
CA ASN A 107 -10.91 -12.63 -5.88
C ASN A 107 -10.77 -11.53 -6.93
N PHE A 108 -11.42 -11.67 -8.09
CA PHE A 108 -11.39 -10.64 -9.11
C PHE A 108 -12.03 -9.32 -8.61
N MET A 109 -13.08 -9.40 -7.80
CA MET A 109 -13.72 -8.20 -7.20
C MET A 109 -12.80 -7.56 -6.16
N TYR A 110 -12.11 -8.36 -5.35
CA TYR A 110 -11.07 -7.84 -4.45
C TYR A 110 -9.99 -7.09 -5.22
N PHE A 111 -9.49 -7.64 -6.33
CA PHE A 111 -8.48 -6.99 -7.16
C PHE A 111 -8.95 -5.64 -7.72
N TRP A 112 -10.14 -5.61 -8.35
CA TRP A 112 -10.63 -4.40 -9.00
C TRP A 112 -11.09 -3.33 -8.01
N LEU A 113 -11.83 -3.69 -6.96
CA LEU A 113 -12.30 -2.70 -5.98
C LEU A 113 -11.15 -2.11 -5.19
N THR A 114 -10.21 -2.95 -4.75
CA THR A 114 -8.98 -2.47 -4.11
C THR A 114 -8.20 -1.56 -5.05
N GLY A 115 -8.04 -1.96 -6.29
CA GLY A 115 -7.28 -1.20 -7.27
C GLY A 115 -7.92 0.13 -7.66
N ILE A 116 -9.23 0.16 -7.88
CA ILE A 116 -9.96 1.41 -8.15
C ILE A 116 -9.79 2.37 -6.98
N LEU A 117 -9.97 1.89 -5.75
CA LEU A 117 -9.81 2.74 -4.58
C LEU A 117 -8.35 3.22 -4.44
N SER A 118 -7.36 2.35 -4.69
CA SER A 118 -5.93 2.69 -4.67
C SER A 118 -5.53 3.69 -5.75
N SER A 119 -6.28 3.76 -6.85
CA SER A 119 -6.02 4.77 -7.88
C SER A 119 -6.27 6.22 -7.40
N PHE A 120 -7.04 6.40 -6.32
CA PHE A 120 -7.40 7.70 -5.74
C PHE A 120 -6.89 7.89 -4.30
N LEU A 121 -6.60 6.81 -3.61
CA LEU A 121 -5.99 6.81 -2.28
C LEU A 121 -4.63 6.14 -2.36
N ASP A 122 -3.79 6.38 -1.34
CA ASP A 122 -2.52 5.65 -1.24
C ASP A 122 -2.76 4.13 -1.11
N ASN A 123 -1.84 3.33 -1.61
CA ASN A 123 -1.91 1.87 -1.61
C ASN A 123 -1.98 1.27 -0.20
N ALA A 124 -1.23 1.80 0.76
CA ALA A 124 -1.18 1.24 2.11
C ALA A 124 -2.52 1.31 2.87
N PRO A 125 -3.21 2.48 2.97
CA PRO A 125 -4.52 2.53 3.59
C PRO A 125 -5.56 1.70 2.83
N THR A 126 -5.51 1.68 1.51
CA THR A 126 -6.41 0.88 0.69
C THR A 126 -6.24 -0.63 0.95
N TYR A 127 -4.99 -1.09 1.01
CA TYR A 127 -4.68 -2.47 1.39
C TYR A 127 -5.29 -2.82 2.75
N LEU A 128 -5.08 -1.99 3.77
CA LEU A 128 -5.61 -2.24 5.12
C LEU A 128 -7.14 -2.30 5.16
N VAL A 129 -7.81 -1.48 4.37
CA VAL A 129 -9.27 -1.50 4.23
C VAL A 129 -9.73 -2.88 3.77
N PHE A 130 -9.24 -3.37 2.64
CA PHE A 130 -9.68 -4.65 2.06
C PHE A 130 -9.13 -5.86 2.82
N PHE A 131 -7.96 -5.76 3.43
CA PHE A 131 -7.44 -6.77 4.35
C PHE A 131 -8.42 -7.01 5.52
N ASN A 132 -8.92 -5.92 6.13
CA ASN A 132 -9.93 -6.03 7.20
C ASN A 132 -11.30 -6.51 6.67
N THR A 133 -11.67 -6.13 5.45
CA THR A 133 -12.91 -6.64 4.81
C THR A 133 -12.85 -8.15 4.59
N ALA A 134 -11.67 -8.68 4.28
CA ALA A 134 -11.43 -10.12 4.12
C ALA A 134 -11.23 -10.88 5.45
N GLY A 135 -11.62 -10.28 6.57
CA GLY A 135 -11.55 -10.89 7.90
C GLY A 135 -10.42 -10.39 8.79
N GLY A 136 -9.34 -9.83 8.22
CA GLY A 136 -8.24 -9.20 8.98
C GLY A 136 -7.34 -10.17 9.74
N ASP A 137 -7.49 -11.48 9.57
CA ASP A 137 -6.63 -12.49 10.18
C ASP A 137 -5.47 -12.84 9.23
N PRO A 138 -4.22 -12.49 9.58
CA PRO A 138 -3.07 -12.79 8.74
C PRO A 138 -2.87 -14.29 8.49
N SER A 139 -3.17 -15.14 9.47
CA SER A 139 -2.95 -16.59 9.37
C SER A 139 -3.89 -17.20 8.34
N VAL A 140 -5.16 -16.80 8.35
CA VAL A 140 -6.18 -17.26 7.40
C VAL A 140 -5.87 -16.72 6.00
N LEU A 141 -5.54 -15.43 5.90
CA LEU A 141 -5.26 -14.78 4.62
C LEU A 141 -3.95 -15.25 3.97
N MET A 142 -2.96 -15.64 4.76
CA MET A 142 -1.72 -16.26 4.23
C MET A 142 -1.85 -17.76 3.95
N GLY A 143 -2.89 -18.39 4.45
CA GLY A 143 -3.21 -19.81 4.27
C GLY A 143 -4.32 -20.02 3.26
N ASP A 144 -5.52 -20.30 3.74
CA ASP A 144 -6.65 -20.73 2.93
C ASP A 144 -7.15 -19.67 1.95
N MET A 145 -7.01 -18.38 2.34
CA MET A 145 -7.43 -17.23 1.52
C MET A 145 -6.26 -16.51 0.82
N TYR A 146 -5.16 -17.22 0.52
CA TYR A 146 -3.98 -16.60 -0.06
C TYR A 146 -4.25 -15.91 -1.41
N GLN A 147 -5.18 -16.40 -2.20
CA GLN A 147 -5.57 -15.78 -3.47
C GLN A 147 -6.28 -14.43 -3.26
N SER A 148 -7.13 -14.33 -2.23
CA SER A 148 -7.78 -13.08 -1.87
C SER A 148 -6.75 -12.05 -1.39
N LEU A 149 -5.78 -12.48 -0.57
CA LEU A 149 -4.67 -11.63 -0.15
C LEU A 149 -3.80 -11.17 -1.32
N LEU A 150 -3.54 -12.07 -2.28
CA LEU A 150 -2.83 -11.75 -3.52
C LEU A 150 -3.59 -10.72 -4.35
N ALA A 151 -4.91 -10.90 -4.50
CA ALA A 151 -5.78 -9.99 -5.22
C ALA A 151 -5.79 -8.58 -4.59
N ILE A 152 -5.93 -8.50 -3.27
CA ILE A 152 -5.87 -7.24 -2.51
C ILE A 152 -4.51 -6.57 -2.68
N SER A 153 -3.43 -7.33 -2.51
CA SER A 153 -2.06 -6.80 -2.61
C SER A 153 -1.74 -6.30 -4.02
N ALA A 154 -2.07 -7.11 -5.03
CA ALA A 154 -1.84 -6.75 -6.43
C ALA A 154 -2.71 -5.56 -6.86
N GLY A 155 -3.98 -5.52 -6.48
CA GLY A 155 -4.88 -4.40 -6.75
C GLY A 155 -4.36 -3.10 -6.11
N ALA A 156 -4.02 -3.15 -4.83
CA ALA A 156 -3.51 -1.99 -4.12
C ALA A 156 -2.24 -1.42 -4.75
N VAL A 157 -1.28 -2.28 -5.09
CA VAL A 157 0.03 -1.84 -5.60
C VAL A 157 -0.03 -1.47 -7.08
N PHE A 158 -0.61 -2.32 -7.93
CA PHE A 158 -0.54 -2.12 -9.38
C PHE A 158 -1.40 -0.94 -9.83
N MET A 159 -2.63 -0.85 -9.32
CA MET A 159 -3.53 0.22 -9.75
C MET A 159 -3.24 1.57 -9.08
N GLY A 160 -2.39 1.61 -8.05
CA GLY A 160 -1.80 2.87 -7.57
C GLY A 160 -1.03 3.64 -8.64
N ALA A 161 -0.55 2.94 -9.69
CA ALA A 161 0.08 3.56 -10.85
C ALA A 161 -0.89 4.31 -11.77
N ASN A 162 -2.21 4.15 -11.62
CA ASN A 162 -3.21 4.79 -12.49
C ASN A 162 -3.27 6.31 -12.35
N SER A 163 -2.78 6.86 -11.26
CA SER A 163 -2.80 8.30 -11.02
C SER A 163 -1.56 8.78 -10.28
N TYR A 164 -1.38 10.10 -10.22
CA TYR A 164 -0.28 10.69 -9.44
C TYR A 164 -0.49 10.59 -7.92
N ILE A 165 -1.72 10.45 -7.47
CA ILE A 165 -2.06 10.38 -6.03
C ILE A 165 -2.24 8.95 -5.51
N GLY A 166 -2.35 7.97 -6.38
CA GLY A 166 -2.50 6.56 -5.99
C GLY A 166 -1.25 5.96 -5.34
N ASN A 167 -0.12 6.67 -5.39
CA ASN A 167 1.08 6.31 -4.65
C ASN A 167 1.93 7.58 -4.42
N ALA A 168 2.37 7.84 -3.20
CA ALA A 168 3.17 9.02 -2.83
C ALA A 168 4.40 9.25 -3.73
N PRO A 169 5.21 8.24 -4.10
CA PRO A 169 6.31 8.42 -5.04
C PRO A 169 5.91 8.96 -6.42
N ASN A 170 4.74 8.65 -6.93
CA ASN A 170 4.30 9.10 -8.26
C ASN A 170 4.17 10.63 -8.30
N PHE A 171 3.59 11.22 -7.26
CA PHE A 171 3.47 12.66 -7.15
C PHE A 171 4.84 13.35 -7.03
N MET A 172 5.74 12.77 -6.26
CA MET A 172 7.09 13.29 -6.09
C MET A 172 7.89 13.25 -7.41
N VAL A 173 7.81 12.15 -8.16
CA VAL A 173 8.46 12.03 -9.47
C VAL A 173 7.90 13.06 -10.45
N LYS A 174 6.59 13.29 -10.45
CA LYS A 174 5.97 14.35 -11.25
C LYS A 174 6.53 15.73 -10.86
N ALA A 175 6.59 16.05 -9.58
CA ALA A 175 7.10 17.33 -9.10
C ALA A 175 8.58 17.54 -9.48
N ILE A 176 9.41 16.48 -9.38
CA ILE A 176 10.82 16.53 -9.80
C ILE A 176 10.93 16.76 -11.32
N ALA A 177 10.13 16.08 -12.13
CA ALA A 177 10.14 16.28 -13.57
C ALA A 177 9.75 17.72 -13.95
N GLU A 178 8.71 18.26 -13.33
CA GLU A 178 8.26 19.64 -13.55
C GLU A 178 9.29 20.68 -13.08
N SER A 179 10.01 20.43 -11.99
CA SER A 179 11.10 21.28 -11.55
C SER A 179 12.30 21.28 -12.50
N SER A 180 12.41 20.28 -13.35
CA SER A 180 13.43 20.14 -14.42
C SER A 180 12.90 20.60 -15.79
N ASP A 181 11.86 21.42 -15.84
CA ASP A 181 11.20 21.95 -17.06
C ASP A 181 10.59 20.88 -17.97
N ILE A 182 10.37 19.66 -17.47
CA ILE A 182 9.69 18.60 -18.21
C ILE A 182 8.18 18.75 -18.00
N LYS A 183 7.45 19.04 -19.08
CA LYS A 183 5.99 19.17 -19.04
C LYS A 183 5.33 17.82 -18.78
N MET A 184 4.79 17.64 -17.61
CA MET A 184 4.00 16.45 -17.26
C MET A 184 2.52 16.65 -17.58
N PRO A 185 1.79 15.58 -17.95
CA PRO A 185 0.35 15.64 -18.14
C PRO A 185 -0.37 16.12 -16.89
N SER A 186 -1.54 16.76 -17.05
CA SER A 186 -2.44 17.02 -15.93
C SER A 186 -2.92 15.70 -15.31
N PHE A 187 -3.49 15.74 -14.11
CA PHE A 187 -4.00 14.56 -13.42
C PHE A 187 -4.94 13.72 -14.30
N PHE A 188 -6.00 14.32 -14.82
CA PHE A 188 -6.92 13.62 -15.73
C PHE A 188 -6.30 13.31 -17.08
N GLY A 189 -5.39 14.15 -17.56
CA GLY A 189 -4.65 13.90 -18.81
C GLY A 189 -3.78 12.65 -18.71
N TYR A 190 -3.18 12.37 -17.56
CA TYR A 190 -2.42 11.13 -17.32
C TYR A 190 -3.34 9.91 -17.34
N ILE A 191 -4.45 9.97 -16.61
CA ILE A 191 -5.43 8.86 -16.56
C ILE A 191 -5.95 8.52 -17.97
N ILE A 192 -6.38 9.52 -18.73
CA ILE A 192 -7.00 9.30 -20.05
C ILE A 192 -5.97 8.85 -21.10
N LYS A 193 -4.77 9.44 -21.10
CA LYS A 193 -3.77 9.16 -22.15
C LYS A 193 -2.93 7.92 -21.91
N TRP A 194 -2.70 7.56 -20.62
CA TRP A 194 -1.76 6.51 -20.26
C TRP A 194 -2.43 5.37 -19.48
N SER A 195 -3.19 5.70 -18.43
CA SER A 195 -3.75 4.66 -17.57
C SER A 195 -4.86 3.88 -18.27
N LEU A 196 -5.84 4.54 -18.84
CA LEU A 196 -6.95 3.87 -19.53
C LEU A 196 -6.49 3.04 -20.73
N PRO A 197 -5.64 3.52 -21.67
CA PRO A 197 -5.30 2.74 -22.85
C PRO A 197 -4.19 1.70 -22.63
N ILE A 198 -3.36 1.83 -21.59
CA ILE A 198 -2.23 0.94 -21.37
C ILE A 198 -2.40 0.12 -20.08
N LEU A 199 -2.63 0.78 -18.94
CA LEU A 199 -2.65 0.07 -17.65
C LEU A 199 -3.93 -0.74 -17.47
N VAL A 200 -5.09 -0.20 -17.82
CA VAL A 200 -6.35 -0.92 -17.66
C VAL A 200 -6.40 -2.21 -18.51
N PRO A 201 -6.03 -2.24 -19.80
CA PRO A 201 -5.91 -3.48 -20.55
C PRO A 201 -4.93 -4.49 -19.93
N LEU A 202 -3.79 -3.99 -19.40
CA LEU A 202 -2.84 -4.84 -18.69
C LEU A 202 -3.46 -5.47 -17.44
N PHE A 203 -4.23 -4.71 -16.67
CA PHE A 203 -4.91 -5.23 -15.48
C PHE A 203 -6.03 -6.23 -15.82
N ILE A 204 -6.71 -6.07 -16.96
CA ILE A 204 -7.64 -7.08 -17.46
C ILE A 204 -6.90 -8.39 -17.76
N ILE A 205 -5.73 -8.32 -18.39
CA ILE A 205 -4.90 -9.51 -18.65
C ILE A 205 -4.45 -10.16 -17.33
N VAL A 206 -4.01 -9.37 -16.36
CA VAL A 206 -3.63 -9.86 -15.03
C VAL A 206 -4.82 -10.56 -14.35
N THR A 207 -6.00 -9.95 -14.41
CA THR A 207 -7.23 -10.56 -13.86
C THR A 207 -7.49 -11.92 -14.50
N TRP A 208 -7.41 -12.01 -15.81
CA TRP A 208 -7.68 -13.26 -16.55
C TRP A 208 -6.67 -14.37 -16.28
N ILE A 209 -5.40 -14.01 -15.98
CA ILE A 209 -4.34 -14.99 -15.71
C ILE A 209 -4.37 -15.48 -14.25
N PHE A 210 -4.70 -14.63 -13.29
CA PHE A 210 -4.46 -14.89 -11.87
C PHE A 210 -5.76 -15.01 -11.03
N PHE A 211 -6.85 -14.41 -11.49
CA PHE A 211 -8.11 -14.27 -10.74
C PHE A 211 -9.32 -14.68 -11.57
#